data_786f4d42326eaccc50db62c97fbf3e13
#
_entry.id   786f4d42326eaccc50db62c97fbf3e13
#
_cell.length_a   1.000
_cell.length_b   1.000
_cell.length_c   1.000
_cell.angle_alpha   90.00
_cell.angle_beta   90.00
_cell.angle_gamma   90.00
#
_symmetry.space_group_name_H-M   'P 1'
#
loop_
_entity.id
_entity.type
_entity.pdbx_description
1 polymer ?
#
loop_
_entity_poly.entity_id
_entity_poly.type
_entity_poly.pdbx_seq_one_letter_code
_entity_poly.pdbx_strand_id
1 'polypeptide(L)'
;LEDRHKYDYRAGRRMIDRASITQWAGRVPWNDPAQVEQDLIISRALVAIFSDEFLASQLAFRGGTALHKLYLSPQPRYSEDIDLVQIHPGPIKPILFRLGEVLDFLPDRVTQQKRYNNTMLFRMESEVPPVVPIRLKIEINCVEHFNELGLVKMPFAVESHWFTGQCAITTYALNELLGTKLRALYQRKKGRDLFDLYVALTEAEVDTSEILQCYNRYMAFSVQQPPTYKQFVANMEAKMADPDFLGDTRVFLRPERPFDPQAGYEAVRAQLIDGLKK
;
A
#
# COMPACT_ATOMS: atom_id res chain seq x y z
N LEU A 1 22.15 -34.68 -8.85
CA LEU A 1 21.20 -34.79 -9.97
C LEU A 1 20.12 -33.78 -9.71
N GLU A 2 20.27 -32.61 -10.34
CA GLU A 2 19.39 -31.43 -10.21
C GLU A 2 18.11 -31.69 -10.98
N ASP A 3 16.98 -31.71 -10.24
CA ASP A 3 15.67 -31.68 -10.85
C ASP A 3 15.34 -30.22 -11.21
N ARG A 4 15.70 -29.83 -12.42
CA ARG A 4 15.20 -28.63 -13.08
C ARG A 4 13.75 -28.89 -13.46
N HIS A 5 12.81 -28.58 -12.59
CA HIS A 5 11.43 -28.43 -13.01
C HIS A 5 11.34 -27.24 -13.97
N LYS A 6 11.36 -27.57 -15.26
CA LYS A 6 11.04 -26.68 -16.37
C LYS A 6 9.67 -26.07 -16.09
N TYR A 7 9.66 -24.76 -15.92
CA TYR A 7 8.43 -23.97 -15.97
C TYR A 7 7.80 -24.13 -17.34
N ASP A 8 6.74 -24.90 -17.39
CA ASP A 8 5.88 -24.99 -18.58
C ASP A 8 5.01 -23.74 -18.59
N TYR A 9 5.55 -22.65 -19.10
CA TYR A 9 4.77 -21.51 -19.52
C TYR A 9 3.82 -22.02 -20.59
N ARG A 10 2.53 -22.16 -20.25
CA ARG A 10 1.48 -22.45 -21.23
C ARG A 10 1.57 -21.40 -22.32
N ALA A 11 2.28 -21.75 -23.38
CA ALA A 11 2.55 -20.92 -24.52
C ALA A 11 1.24 -20.26 -25.02
N GLY A 12 1.20 -18.92 -25.00
CA GLY A 12 0.27 -18.14 -25.80
C GLY A 12 -0.95 -17.51 -25.10
N ARG A 13 -1.14 -17.63 -23.79
CA ARG A 13 -2.26 -16.91 -23.14
C ARG A 13 -1.73 -15.64 -22.46
N ARG A 14 -1.87 -14.50 -23.12
CA ARG A 14 -1.70 -13.18 -22.50
C ARG A 14 -2.62 -13.09 -21.30
N MET A 15 -2.12 -12.58 -20.17
CA MET A 15 -2.93 -12.40 -18.96
C MET A 15 -3.96 -11.27 -19.17
N ILE A 16 -3.53 -10.16 -19.75
CA ILE A 16 -4.35 -8.98 -20.04
C ILE A 16 -4.15 -8.63 -21.53
N ASP A 17 -5.21 -8.31 -22.25
CA ASP A 17 -5.05 -7.79 -23.60
C ASP A 17 -4.65 -6.30 -23.60
N ARG A 18 -3.93 -5.86 -24.62
CA ARG A 18 -3.44 -4.49 -24.74
C ARG A 18 -4.56 -3.44 -24.78
N ALA A 19 -5.72 -3.79 -25.33
CA ALA A 19 -6.86 -2.88 -25.41
C ALA A 19 -7.39 -2.55 -24.01
N SER A 20 -7.43 -3.53 -23.12
CA SER A 20 -7.80 -3.34 -21.70
C SER A 20 -6.81 -2.44 -20.95
N ILE A 21 -5.49 -2.59 -21.21
CA ILE A 21 -4.47 -1.72 -20.62
C ILE A 21 -4.63 -0.28 -21.14
N THR A 22 -4.84 -0.11 -22.44
CA THR A 22 -5.07 1.20 -23.06
C THR A 22 -6.34 1.87 -22.51
N GLN A 23 -7.42 1.11 -22.35
CA GLN A 23 -8.65 1.62 -21.73
C GLN A 23 -8.41 2.06 -20.29
N TRP A 24 -7.68 1.27 -19.50
CA TRP A 24 -7.37 1.57 -18.11
C TRP A 24 -6.47 2.79 -17.94
N ALA A 25 -5.57 3.03 -18.90
CA ALA A 25 -4.73 4.24 -18.94
C ALA A 25 -5.54 5.54 -18.93
N GLY A 26 -6.76 5.54 -19.47
CA GLY A 26 -7.66 6.70 -19.39
C GLY A 26 -8.30 6.91 -18.01
N ARG A 27 -8.14 5.98 -17.06
CA ARG A 27 -8.74 6.02 -15.71
C ARG A 27 -7.72 6.26 -14.59
N VAL A 28 -6.44 6.06 -14.87
CA VAL A 28 -5.35 6.22 -13.91
C VAL A 28 -4.35 7.27 -14.38
N PRO A 29 -3.65 7.94 -13.46
CA PRO A 29 -2.75 9.03 -13.82
C PRO A 29 -1.34 8.55 -14.20
N TRP A 30 -1.14 7.29 -14.59
CA TRP A 30 0.17 6.72 -14.89
C TRP A 30 0.48 6.82 -16.37
N ASN A 31 1.72 7.26 -16.68
CA ASN A 31 2.21 7.36 -18.06
C ASN A 31 2.97 6.09 -18.49
N ASP A 32 3.49 5.31 -17.54
CA ASP A 32 4.17 4.05 -17.80
C ASP A 32 3.15 2.91 -17.99
N PRO A 33 3.11 2.25 -19.18
CA PRO A 33 2.20 1.14 -19.44
C PRO A 33 2.31 -0.01 -18.42
N ALA A 34 3.50 -0.30 -17.89
CA ALA A 34 3.67 -1.35 -16.88
C ALA A 34 3.03 -0.95 -15.54
N GLN A 35 3.08 0.34 -15.18
CA GLN A 35 2.37 0.85 -13.99
C GLN A 35 0.85 0.82 -14.19
N VAL A 36 0.36 1.16 -15.39
CA VAL A 36 -1.07 1.05 -15.74
C VAL A 36 -1.56 -0.39 -15.62
N GLU A 37 -0.80 -1.33 -16.19
CA GLU A 37 -1.11 -2.75 -16.13
C GLU A 37 -1.12 -3.28 -14.70
N GLN A 38 -0.09 -2.98 -13.92
CA GLN A 38 0.00 -3.39 -12.52
C GLN A 38 -1.11 -2.76 -11.67
N ASP A 39 -1.51 -1.51 -11.92
CA ASP A 39 -2.63 -0.85 -11.25
C ASP A 39 -3.97 -1.58 -11.51
N LEU A 40 -4.20 -2.02 -12.74
CA LEU A 40 -5.39 -2.81 -13.10
C LEU A 40 -5.38 -4.18 -12.42
N ILE A 41 -4.21 -4.84 -12.36
CA ILE A 41 -4.04 -6.12 -11.65
C ILE A 41 -4.32 -5.97 -10.16
N ILE A 42 -3.75 -4.95 -9.51
CA ILE A 42 -4.01 -4.63 -8.11
C ILE A 42 -5.49 -4.38 -7.87
N SER A 43 -6.14 -3.62 -8.75
CA SER A 43 -7.54 -3.27 -8.62
C SER A 43 -8.45 -4.51 -8.72
N ARG A 44 -8.18 -5.43 -9.66
CA ARG A 44 -8.89 -6.72 -9.75
C ARG A 44 -8.62 -7.59 -8.52
N ALA A 45 -7.37 -7.64 -8.04
CA ALA A 45 -7.02 -8.42 -6.85
C ALA A 45 -7.77 -7.93 -5.60
N LEU A 46 -7.89 -6.61 -5.43
CA LEU A 46 -8.67 -6.02 -4.32
C LEU A 46 -10.15 -6.41 -4.41
N VAL A 47 -10.76 -6.34 -5.59
CA VAL A 47 -12.15 -6.80 -5.76
C VAL A 47 -12.27 -8.28 -5.44
N ALA A 48 -11.37 -9.13 -5.93
CA ALA A 48 -11.40 -10.57 -5.67
C ALA A 48 -11.27 -10.89 -4.16
N ILE A 49 -10.38 -10.19 -3.46
CA ILE A 49 -10.15 -10.38 -2.02
C ILE A 49 -11.37 -9.95 -1.20
N PHE A 50 -11.92 -8.76 -1.47
CA PHE A 50 -12.98 -8.18 -0.64
C PHE A 50 -14.41 -8.53 -1.09
N SER A 51 -14.58 -9.22 -2.23
CA SER A 51 -15.82 -9.89 -2.61
C SER A 51 -15.97 -11.27 -1.96
N ASP A 52 -14.89 -11.86 -1.46
CA ASP A 52 -14.92 -13.10 -0.71
C ASP A 52 -15.32 -12.84 0.74
N GLU A 53 -16.44 -13.38 1.19
CA GLU A 53 -17.00 -13.11 2.53
C GLU A 53 -16.03 -13.50 3.65
N PHE A 54 -15.32 -14.62 3.50
CA PHE A 54 -14.36 -15.06 4.50
C PHE A 54 -13.19 -14.10 4.59
N LEU A 55 -12.54 -13.78 3.46
CA LEU A 55 -11.39 -12.84 3.43
C LEU A 55 -11.80 -11.44 3.90
N ALA A 56 -12.94 -10.93 3.45
CA ALA A 56 -13.46 -9.63 3.87
C ALA A 56 -13.76 -9.53 5.37
N SER A 57 -14.07 -10.67 6.03
CA SER A 57 -14.24 -10.75 7.48
C SER A 57 -12.94 -10.86 8.27
N GLN A 58 -11.85 -11.30 7.61
CA GLN A 58 -10.56 -11.57 8.28
C GLN A 58 -9.50 -10.52 8.02
N LEU A 59 -9.66 -9.69 6.98
CA LEU A 59 -8.61 -8.79 6.49
C LEU A 59 -9.09 -7.35 6.41
N ALA A 60 -8.20 -6.43 6.76
CA ALA A 60 -8.36 -5.01 6.50
C ALA A 60 -7.21 -4.50 5.61
N PHE A 61 -7.53 -3.68 4.62
CA PHE A 61 -6.58 -3.08 3.69
C PHE A 61 -5.97 -1.82 4.30
N ARG A 62 -4.65 -1.66 4.19
CA ARG A 62 -3.91 -0.51 4.69
C ARG A 62 -2.73 -0.13 3.80
N GLY A 63 -1.85 0.70 4.30
CA GLY A 63 -0.61 1.09 3.62
C GLY A 63 -0.78 2.18 2.57
N GLY A 64 0.26 2.36 1.75
CA GLY A 64 0.27 3.40 0.72
C GLY A 64 -0.80 3.20 -0.33
N THR A 65 -1.00 1.97 -0.79
CA THR A 65 -1.99 1.66 -1.83
C THR A 65 -3.41 1.91 -1.34
N ALA A 66 -3.73 1.59 -0.08
CA ALA A 66 -5.03 1.91 0.51
C ALA A 66 -5.26 3.43 0.57
N LEU A 67 -4.27 4.18 1.05
CA LEU A 67 -4.33 5.64 1.12
C LEU A 67 -4.61 6.26 -0.26
N HIS A 68 -3.86 5.84 -1.28
CA HIS A 68 -3.96 6.43 -2.62
C HIS A 68 -5.18 5.98 -3.40
N LYS A 69 -5.64 4.73 -3.25
CA LYS A 69 -6.80 4.22 -3.98
C LYS A 69 -8.14 4.60 -3.36
N LEU A 70 -8.19 4.79 -2.03
CA LEU A 70 -9.45 4.97 -1.33
C LEU A 70 -9.69 6.41 -0.86
N TYR A 71 -8.63 7.18 -0.61
CA TYR A 71 -8.77 8.50 0.03
C TYR A 71 -8.22 9.66 -0.78
N LEU A 72 -7.24 9.43 -1.66
CA LEU A 72 -6.59 10.50 -2.43
C LEU A 72 -6.85 10.31 -3.93
N SER A 73 -7.75 11.12 -4.48
CA SER A 73 -8.12 11.04 -5.90
C SER A 73 -7.94 12.40 -6.59
N PRO A 74 -7.29 12.47 -7.77
CA PRO A 74 -6.56 11.36 -8.44
C PRO A 74 -5.33 10.96 -7.65
N GLN A 75 -4.94 9.67 -7.76
CA GLN A 75 -3.81 9.12 -7.00
C GLN A 75 -2.56 9.98 -7.16
N PRO A 76 -1.98 10.53 -6.08
CA PRO A 76 -0.87 11.49 -6.18
C PRO A 76 0.47 10.85 -6.54
N ARG A 77 0.66 9.57 -6.21
CA ARG A 77 1.83 8.78 -6.58
C ARG A 77 1.47 7.32 -6.83
N TYR A 78 2.32 6.64 -7.54
CA TYR A 78 2.23 5.19 -7.75
C TYR A 78 2.48 4.39 -6.48
N SER A 79 1.74 3.30 -6.31
CA SER A 79 1.90 2.35 -5.21
C SER A 79 1.59 0.94 -5.69
N GLU A 80 2.46 -0.03 -5.38
CA GLU A 80 2.54 -1.32 -6.06
C GLU A 80 2.23 -2.55 -5.19
N ASP A 81 2.18 -2.38 -3.86
CA ASP A 81 1.95 -3.47 -2.91
C ASP A 81 0.52 -3.45 -2.36
N ILE A 82 -0.01 -4.61 -2.00
CA ILE A 82 -1.24 -4.75 -1.22
C ILE A 82 -0.84 -5.09 0.22
N ASP A 83 -1.01 -4.12 1.12
CA ASP A 83 -0.77 -4.31 2.56
C ASP A 83 -2.07 -4.64 3.27
N LEU A 84 -2.13 -5.78 3.94
CA LEU A 84 -3.29 -6.27 4.68
C LEU A 84 -2.94 -6.46 6.15
N VAL A 85 -3.96 -6.42 6.99
CA VAL A 85 -3.88 -6.79 8.41
C VAL A 85 -4.89 -7.88 8.67
N GLN A 86 -4.47 -8.93 9.37
CA GLN A 86 -5.39 -9.90 9.93
C GLN A 86 -6.14 -9.25 11.11
N ILE A 87 -7.45 -9.06 10.99
CA ILE A 87 -8.27 -8.32 11.95
C ILE A 87 -8.35 -9.05 13.29
N HIS A 88 -8.52 -10.39 13.23
CA HIS A 88 -8.67 -11.23 14.41
C HIS A 88 -7.47 -12.16 14.58
N PRO A 89 -6.93 -12.31 15.80
CA PRO A 89 -5.86 -13.29 16.04
C PRO A 89 -6.37 -14.72 15.72
N GLY A 90 -5.53 -15.47 15.02
CA GLY A 90 -5.88 -16.84 14.62
C GLY A 90 -4.90 -17.43 13.60
N PRO A 91 -5.14 -18.68 13.18
CA PRO A 91 -4.29 -19.33 12.19
C PRO A 91 -4.30 -18.61 10.84
N ILE A 92 -3.13 -18.26 10.32
CA ILE A 92 -3.02 -17.58 9.00
C ILE A 92 -3.23 -18.54 7.80
N LYS A 93 -3.01 -19.83 7.97
CA LYS A 93 -3.08 -20.79 6.87
C LYS A 93 -4.40 -20.81 6.09
N PRO A 94 -5.59 -20.78 6.73
CA PRO A 94 -6.85 -20.70 6.00
C PRO A 94 -6.97 -19.44 5.13
N ILE A 95 -6.48 -18.31 5.64
CA ILE A 95 -6.47 -17.03 4.90
C ILE A 95 -5.54 -17.13 3.67
N LEU A 96 -4.31 -17.65 3.85
CA LEU A 96 -3.37 -17.82 2.74
C LEU A 96 -3.89 -18.81 1.70
N PHE A 97 -4.56 -19.89 2.13
CA PHE A 97 -5.17 -20.84 1.22
C PHE A 97 -6.26 -20.16 0.39
N ARG A 98 -7.20 -19.46 1.05
CA ARG A 98 -8.31 -18.81 0.37
C ARG A 98 -7.86 -17.66 -0.54
N LEU A 99 -6.84 -16.88 -0.13
CA LEU A 99 -6.19 -15.90 -1.01
C LEU A 99 -5.63 -16.55 -2.27
N GLY A 100 -5.02 -17.72 -2.13
CA GLY A 100 -4.51 -18.46 -3.27
C GLY A 100 -5.58 -18.96 -4.24
N GLU A 101 -6.81 -19.23 -3.75
CA GLU A 101 -7.94 -19.61 -4.59
C GLU A 101 -8.55 -18.40 -5.32
N VAL A 102 -8.84 -17.30 -4.62
CA VAL A 102 -9.46 -16.11 -5.23
C VAL A 102 -8.53 -15.35 -6.18
N LEU A 103 -7.22 -15.56 -6.06
CA LEU A 103 -6.18 -14.97 -6.89
C LEU A 103 -5.56 -15.97 -7.88
N ASP A 104 -6.26 -17.04 -8.24
CA ASP A 104 -5.80 -18.08 -9.17
C ASP A 104 -5.55 -17.58 -10.59
N PHE A 105 -6.10 -16.42 -10.94
CA PHE A 105 -5.83 -15.74 -12.20
C PHE A 105 -4.40 -15.14 -12.30
N LEU A 106 -3.68 -15.04 -11.17
CA LEU A 106 -2.30 -14.55 -11.12
C LEU A 106 -1.29 -15.71 -11.20
N PRO A 107 -0.27 -15.62 -12.05
CA PRO A 107 0.73 -16.67 -12.22
C PRO A 107 1.83 -16.63 -11.15
N ASP A 108 2.68 -17.64 -11.15
CA ASP A 108 3.97 -17.74 -10.41
C ASP A 108 3.89 -17.28 -8.95
N ARG A 109 3.01 -17.96 -8.20
CA ARG A 109 2.79 -17.65 -6.78
C ARG A 109 3.85 -18.25 -5.88
N VAL A 110 4.48 -17.39 -5.06
CA VAL A 110 5.38 -17.79 -3.97
C VAL A 110 4.82 -17.27 -2.64
N THR A 111 4.68 -18.17 -1.66
CA THR A 111 4.20 -17.79 -0.32
C THR A 111 5.34 -17.94 0.69
N GLN A 112 5.62 -16.88 1.44
CA GLN A 112 6.57 -16.86 2.54
C GLN A 112 5.84 -16.64 3.86
N GLN A 113 5.94 -17.61 4.77
CA GLN A 113 5.34 -17.52 6.10
C GLN A 113 6.41 -17.09 7.11
N LYS A 114 6.15 -16.00 7.82
CA LYS A 114 6.94 -15.51 8.94
C LYS A 114 6.03 -15.31 10.14
N ARG A 115 6.61 -15.30 11.34
CA ARG A 115 5.84 -15.20 12.59
C ARG A 115 4.90 -13.99 12.63
N TYR A 116 5.32 -12.85 12.10
CA TYR A 116 4.63 -11.57 12.25
C TYR A 116 4.04 -11.03 10.95
N ASN A 117 4.69 -11.32 9.83
CA ASN A 117 4.25 -10.89 8.50
C ASN A 117 4.31 -12.07 7.54
N ASN A 118 3.24 -12.29 6.81
CA ASN A 118 3.17 -13.31 5.78
C ASN A 118 3.10 -12.63 4.42
N THR A 119 3.83 -13.14 3.46
CA THR A 119 3.92 -12.52 2.13
C THR A 119 3.51 -13.53 1.07
N MET A 120 2.64 -13.08 0.15
CA MET A 120 2.34 -13.78 -1.09
C MET A 120 2.85 -12.90 -2.24
N LEU A 121 3.71 -13.48 -3.07
CA LEU A 121 4.34 -12.79 -4.20
C LEU A 121 3.92 -13.47 -5.49
N PHE A 122 3.45 -12.67 -6.44
CA PHE A 122 3.17 -13.07 -7.81
C PHE A 122 4.16 -12.39 -8.75
N ARG A 123 4.66 -13.13 -9.75
CA ARG A 123 5.58 -12.61 -10.76
C ARG A 123 5.00 -12.80 -12.13
N MET A 124 5.14 -11.80 -12.97
CA MET A 124 4.65 -11.81 -14.35
C MET A 124 5.49 -10.85 -15.21
N GLU A 125 5.29 -10.88 -16.49
CA GLU A 125 5.88 -9.94 -17.43
C GLU A 125 4.79 -9.00 -17.96
N SER A 126 5.15 -7.74 -18.23
CA SER A 126 4.22 -6.78 -18.81
C SER A 126 3.87 -7.16 -20.25
N GLU A 127 2.62 -6.89 -20.66
CA GLU A 127 2.11 -7.18 -22.01
C GLU A 127 2.52 -6.13 -23.04
N VAL A 128 2.77 -4.89 -22.58
CA VAL A 128 3.13 -3.78 -23.47
C VAL A 128 4.65 -3.63 -23.52
N PRO A 129 5.27 -3.64 -24.72
CA PRO A 129 6.71 -3.39 -24.84
C PRO A 129 7.12 -1.97 -24.41
N PRO A 130 8.33 -1.83 -23.83
CA PRO A 130 9.29 -2.90 -23.53
C PRO A 130 8.78 -3.82 -22.45
N VAL A 131 8.90 -5.15 -22.66
CA VAL A 131 8.48 -6.14 -21.67
C VAL A 131 9.38 -6.05 -20.44
N VAL A 132 8.77 -5.79 -19.30
CA VAL A 132 9.46 -5.65 -18.01
C VAL A 132 8.84 -6.56 -16.96
N PRO A 133 9.61 -7.02 -15.95
CA PRO A 133 9.06 -7.80 -14.85
C PRO A 133 8.08 -6.98 -14.00
N ILE A 134 6.89 -7.51 -13.77
CA ILE A 134 5.89 -6.99 -12.82
C ILE A 134 5.85 -7.94 -11.61
N ARG A 135 5.77 -7.38 -10.42
CA ARG A 135 5.63 -8.14 -9.17
C ARG A 135 4.50 -7.57 -8.34
N LEU A 136 3.48 -8.38 -8.08
CA LEU A 136 2.49 -8.05 -7.07
C LEU A 136 2.87 -8.72 -5.75
N LYS A 137 3.12 -7.91 -4.73
CA LYS A 137 3.35 -8.36 -3.36
C LYS A 137 2.11 -8.08 -2.51
N ILE A 138 1.59 -9.12 -1.87
CA ILE A 138 0.56 -9.02 -0.84
C ILE A 138 1.22 -9.35 0.49
N GLU A 139 1.22 -8.40 1.41
CA GLU A 139 1.82 -8.54 2.74
C GLU A 139 0.72 -8.50 3.81
N ILE A 140 0.71 -9.49 4.72
CA ILE A 140 -0.30 -9.60 5.77
C ILE A 140 0.39 -9.47 7.12
N ASN A 141 0.09 -8.39 7.83
CA ASN A 141 0.48 -8.23 9.22
C ASN A 141 -0.44 -9.09 10.11
N CYS A 142 0.19 -9.94 10.94
CA CYS A 142 -0.51 -10.89 11.82
C CYS A 142 -0.22 -10.58 13.31
N VAL A 143 -0.04 -9.31 13.64
CA VAL A 143 0.31 -8.88 15.00
C VAL A 143 -0.56 -7.71 15.48
N GLU A 144 -0.86 -6.77 14.59
CA GLU A 144 -1.63 -5.56 14.92
C GLU A 144 -3.14 -5.83 14.75
N HIS A 145 -3.70 -6.76 15.59
CA HIS A 145 -5.11 -7.14 15.57
C HIS A 145 -6.02 -6.11 16.24
N PHE A 146 -5.74 -4.83 16.07
CA PHE A 146 -6.51 -3.74 16.66
C PHE A 146 -6.63 -2.57 15.69
N ASN A 147 -7.56 -1.70 15.97
CA ASN A 147 -7.73 -0.39 15.38
C ASN A 147 -8.12 0.60 16.47
N GLU A 148 -7.90 1.89 16.24
CA GLU A 148 -8.15 2.94 17.22
C GLU A 148 -9.45 3.71 16.93
N LEU A 149 -9.73 3.96 15.64
CA LEU A 149 -10.89 4.74 15.21
C LEU A 149 -12.02 3.88 14.62
N GLY A 150 -11.86 2.57 14.64
CA GLY A 150 -12.79 1.64 13.99
C GLY A 150 -12.46 1.41 12.51
N LEU A 151 -12.87 0.24 12.02
CA LEU A 151 -12.75 -0.10 10.61
C LEU A 151 -13.93 0.46 9.83
N VAL A 152 -13.65 0.93 8.61
CA VAL A 152 -14.65 1.46 7.69
C VAL A 152 -14.75 0.58 6.45
N LYS A 153 -15.89 0.63 5.76
CA LYS A 153 -16.10 -0.04 4.47
C LYS A 153 -16.18 1.00 3.37
N MET A 154 -15.23 0.95 2.43
CA MET A 154 -15.15 1.87 1.31
C MET A 154 -15.64 1.18 0.03
N PRO A 155 -16.59 1.77 -0.72
CA PRO A 155 -17.00 1.23 -2.01
C PRO A 155 -15.83 1.27 -2.98
N PHE A 156 -15.63 0.19 -3.72
CA PHE A 156 -14.58 0.07 -4.71
C PHE A 156 -15.08 -0.69 -5.93
N ALA A 157 -14.83 -0.16 -7.12
CA ALA A 157 -15.29 -0.76 -8.37
C ALA A 157 -14.19 -0.71 -9.43
N VAL A 158 -14.14 -1.76 -10.23
CA VAL A 158 -13.31 -1.87 -11.44
C VAL A 158 -14.21 -2.12 -12.62
N GLU A 159 -14.02 -1.35 -13.66
CA GLU A 159 -14.75 -1.50 -14.92
C GLU A 159 -13.75 -1.41 -16.07
N SER A 160 -13.35 -2.55 -16.61
CA SER A 160 -12.47 -2.66 -17.77
C SER A 160 -12.93 -3.80 -18.68
N HIS A 161 -12.42 -3.86 -19.90
CA HIS A 161 -12.71 -4.97 -20.81
C HIS A 161 -12.18 -6.31 -20.26
N TRP A 162 -11.09 -6.28 -19.48
CA TRP A 162 -10.51 -7.46 -18.88
C TRP A 162 -11.29 -7.97 -17.67
N PHE A 163 -11.83 -7.04 -16.86
CA PHE A 163 -12.51 -7.38 -15.63
C PHE A 163 -13.48 -6.26 -15.21
N THR A 164 -14.67 -6.67 -14.79
CA THR A 164 -15.65 -5.77 -14.17
C THR A 164 -16.12 -6.38 -12.87
N GLY A 165 -16.10 -5.61 -11.79
CA GLY A 165 -16.54 -6.04 -10.47
C GLY A 165 -16.52 -4.92 -9.45
N GLN A 166 -17.20 -5.15 -8.34
CA GLN A 166 -17.28 -4.18 -7.23
C GLN A 166 -17.30 -4.89 -5.89
N CYS A 167 -16.83 -4.21 -4.86
CA CYS A 167 -16.84 -4.72 -3.49
C CYS A 167 -16.90 -3.56 -2.48
N ALA A 168 -17.03 -3.89 -1.20
CA ALA A 168 -16.82 -2.96 -0.10
C ALA A 168 -15.52 -3.34 0.61
N ILE A 169 -14.46 -2.55 0.42
CA ILE A 169 -13.15 -2.80 1.03
C ILE A 169 -13.19 -2.43 2.50
N THR A 170 -12.89 -3.38 3.38
CA THR A 170 -12.65 -3.13 4.80
C THR A 170 -11.27 -2.48 4.95
N THR A 171 -11.22 -1.28 5.52
CA THR A 171 -9.99 -0.49 5.71
C THR A 171 -10.05 0.34 6.98
N TYR A 172 -9.00 1.06 7.28
CA TYR A 172 -8.89 1.97 8.41
C TYR A 172 -9.40 3.37 8.04
N ALA A 173 -9.90 4.12 9.00
CA ALA A 173 -10.18 5.55 8.82
C ALA A 173 -8.93 6.30 8.34
N LEU A 174 -9.11 7.38 7.57
CA LEU A 174 -7.99 8.15 7.00
C LEU A 174 -6.98 8.59 8.08
N ASN A 175 -7.48 9.16 9.18
CA ASN A 175 -6.61 9.65 10.26
C ASN A 175 -5.81 8.52 10.92
N GLU A 176 -6.35 7.32 10.99
CA GLU A 176 -5.63 6.14 11.50
C GLU A 176 -4.55 5.67 10.52
N LEU A 177 -4.83 5.64 9.21
CA LEU A 177 -3.79 5.36 8.20
C LEU A 177 -2.65 6.37 8.30
N LEU A 178 -2.95 7.66 8.49
CA LEU A 178 -1.95 8.71 8.64
C LEU A 178 -1.15 8.59 9.95
N GLY A 179 -1.78 8.18 11.05
CA GLY A 179 -1.09 7.85 12.30
C GLY A 179 -0.07 6.73 12.13
N THR A 180 -0.44 5.66 11.39
CA THR A 180 0.51 4.59 11.04
C THR A 180 1.61 5.06 10.08
N LYS A 181 1.32 6.02 9.20
CA LYS A 181 2.31 6.67 8.32
C LYS A 181 3.29 7.53 9.10
N LEU A 182 2.85 8.28 10.10
CA LEU A 182 3.71 9.06 10.98
C LEU A 182 4.67 8.15 11.76
N ARG A 183 4.18 6.98 12.25
CA ARG A 183 5.02 5.94 12.83
C ARG A 183 6.07 5.44 11.83
N ALA A 184 5.64 5.10 10.62
CA ALA A 184 6.53 4.62 9.57
C ALA A 184 7.59 5.66 9.21
N LEU A 185 7.23 6.94 9.12
CA LEU A 185 8.17 8.05 8.88
C LEU A 185 9.28 8.09 9.94
N TYR A 186 8.96 7.82 11.22
CA TYR A 186 9.98 7.72 12.26
C TYR A 186 10.82 6.44 12.13
N GLN A 187 10.17 5.28 11.98
CA GLN A 187 10.83 3.96 12.12
C GLN A 187 11.64 3.54 10.90
N ARG A 188 11.33 4.04 9.70
CA ARG A 188 12.01 3.65 8.47
C ARG A 188 12.49 4.85 7.66
N LYS A 189 13.45 4.64 6.77
CA LYS A 189 14.04 5.70 5.93
C LYS A 189 13.42 5.64 4.52
N LYS A 190 12.16 6.13 4.39
CA LYS A 190 11.43 6.20 3.13
C LYS A 190 10.78 7.56 2.95
N GLY A 191 11.28 8.33 1.96
CA GLY A 191 10.79 9.70 1.67
C GLY A 191 9.31 9.73 1.28
N ARG A 192 8.80 8.66 0.68
CA ARG A 192 7.38 8.53 0.34
C ARG A 192 6.44 8.55 1.56
N ASP A 193 6.91 8.23 2.77
CA ASP A 193 6.08 8.39 3.98
C ASP A 193 5.88 9.87 4.33
N LEU A 194 6.90 10.70 4.11
CA LEU A 194 6.80 12.16 4.22
C LEU A 194 5.87 12.75 3.16
N PHE A 195 6.01 12.31 1.91
CA PHE A 195 5.15 12.73 0.81
C PHE A 195 3.68 12.40 1.08
N ASP A 196 3.38 11.17 1.51
CA ASP A 196 2.01 10.71 1.80
C ASP A 196 1.34 11.57 2.87
N LEU A 197 2.07 11.88 3.95
CA LEU A 197 1.59 12.77 5.01
C LEU A 197 1.38 14.19 4.50
N TYR A 198 2.33 14.74 3.76
CA TYR A 198 2.24 16.10 3.20
C TYR A 198 1.00 16.24 2.32
N VAL A 199 0.79 15.32 1.39
CA VAL A 199 -0.36 15.38 0.48
C VAL A 199 -1.68 15.26 1.25
N ALA A 200 -1.78 14.34 2.19
CA ALA A 200 -3.00 14.17 2.97
C ALA A 200 -3.31 15.43 3.82
N LEU A 201 -2.30 16.04 4.43
CA LEU A 201 -2.45 17.27 5.23
C LEU A 201 -2.83 18.50 4.38
N THR A 202 -2.52 18.50 3.09
CA THR A 202 -2.78 19.66 2.20
C THR A 202 -4.01 19.50 1.32
N GLU A 203 -4.46 18.25 1.08
CA GLU A 203 -5.50 17.98 0.08
C GLU A 203 -6.72 17.21 0.61
N ALA A 204 -6.65 16.69 1.84
CA ALA A 204 -7.76 15.98 2.47
C ALA A 204 -8.21 16.67 3.77
N GLU A 205 -9.46 16.42 4.16
CA GLU A 205 -9.93 16.80 5.49
C GLU A 205 -9.42 15.80 6.53
N VAL A 206 -8.58 16.27 7.45
CA VAL A 206 -7.95 15.45 8.47
C VAL A 206 -8.05 16.07 9.85
N ASP A 207 -8.16 15.23 10.87
CA ASP A 207 -8.03 15.63 12.27
C ASP A 207 -6.65 15.26 12.79
N THR A 208 -5.81 16.27 13.02
CA THR A 208 -4.43 16.07 13.50
C THR A 208 -4.37 15.49 14.92
N SER A 209 -5.37 15.70 15.75
CA SER A 209 -5.46 15.11 17.09
C SER A 209 -5.72 13.60 17.02
N GLU A 210 -6.63 13.16 16.14
CA GLU A 210 -6.85 11.72 15.90
C GLU A 210 -5.62 11.05 15.28
N ILE A 211 -4.93 11.73 14.33
CA ILE A 211 -3.67 11.22 13.76
C ILE A 211 -2.63 10.97 14.86
N LEU A 212 -2.45 11.94 15.77
CA LEU A 212 -1.50 11.81 16.88
C LEU A 212 -1.93 10.76 17.90
N GLN A 213 -3.23 10.63 18.19
CA GLN A 213 -3.77 9.56 19.03
C GLN A 213 -3.42 8.19 18.44
N CYS A 214 -3.71 7.98 17.16
CA CYS A 214 -3.37 6.75 16.46
C CYS A 214 -1.85 6.51 16.43
N TYR A 215 -1.05 7.52 16.10
CA TYR A 215 0.41 7.42 16.17
C TYR A 215 0.90 6.93 17.52
N ASN A 216 0.44 7.54 18.59
CA ASN A 216 0.84 7.17 19.97
C ASN A 216 0.44 5.73 20.30
N ARG A 217 -0.77 5.31 19.92
CA ARG A 217 -1.27 3.95 20.13
C ARG A 217 -0.41 2.91 19.41
N TYR A 218 -0.14 3.13 18.13
CA TYR A 218 0.66 2.21 17.31
C TYR A 218 2.14 2.23 17.69
N MET A 219 2.66 3.37 18.11
CA MET A 219 4.04 3.48 18.58
C MET A 219 4.23 2.76 19.90
N ALA A 220 3.34 2.96 20.87
CA ALA A 220 3.38 2.26 22.17
C ALA A 220 3.26 0.73 22.02
N PHE A 221 2.55 0.25 20.98
CA PHE A 221 2.49 -1.17 20.67
C PHE A 221 3.81 -1.70 20.10
N SER A 222 4.50 -0.92 19.27
CA SER A 222 5.68 -1.39 18.52
C SER A 222 6.99 -1.26 19.27
N VAL A 223 7.09 -0.36 20.26
CA VAL A 223 8.32 -0.11 21.03
C VAL A 223 8.03 0.07 22.51
N GLN A 224 8.98 -0.32 23.37
CA GLN A 224 8.83 -0.18 24.83
C GLN A 224 8.76 1.28 25.28
N GLN A 225 9.52 2.15 24.61
CA GLN A 225 9.55 3.59 24.88
C GLN A 225 9.36 4.36 23.58
N PRO A 226 8.19 4.98 23.37
CA PRO A 226 7.96 5.88 22.24
C PRO A 226 8.99 7.02 22.23
N PRO A 227 9.41 7.49 21.06
CA PRO A 227 10.38 8.56 20.94
C PRO A 227 9.83 9.87 21.51
N THR A 228 10.68 10.62 22.15
CA THR A 228 10.38 12.00 22.54
C THR A 228 10.33 12.90 21.30
N TYR A 229 9.71 14.06 21.43
CA TYR A 229 9.73 15.09 20.39
C TYR A 229 11.14 15.39 19.88
N LYS A 230 12.12 15.58 20.79
CA LYS A 230 13.52 15.85 20.43
C LYS A 230 14.15 14.73 19.60
N GLN A 231 13.85 13.48 19.96
CA GLN A 231 14.33 12.31 19.19
C GLN A 231 13.69 12.23 17.82
N PHE A 232 12.39 12.55 17.72
CA PHE A 232 11.70 12.58 16.41
C PHE A 232 12.32 13.65 15.49
N VAL A 233 12.51 14.86 15.99
CA VAL A 233 13.11 15.96 15.23
C VAL A 233 14.53 15.61 14.77
N ALA A 234 15.39 15.12 15.67
CA ALA A 234 16.74 14.70 15.32
C ALA A 234 16.78 13.58 14.27
N ASN A 235 15.84 12.62 14.37
CA ASN A 235 15.68 11.56 13.36
C ASN A 235 15.31 12.15 11.98
N MET A 236 14.42 13.12 11.96
CA MET A 236 14.03 13.78 10.70
C MET A 236 15.14 14.65 10.12
N GLU A 237 15.88 15.40 10.94
CA GLU A 237 17.03 16.19 10.50
C GLU A 237 18.09 15.31 9.83
N ALA A 238 18.38 14.14 10.42
CA ALA A 238 19.28 13.17 9.80
C ALA A 238 18.75 12.64 8.46
N LYS A 239 17.43 12.37 8.34
CA LYS A 239 16.80 11.93 7.10
C LYS A 239 16.79 13.02 6.02
N MET A 240 16.54 14.27 6.40
CA MET A 240 16.55 15.40 5.49
C MET A 240 17.95 15.74 4.95
N ALA A 241 19.01 15.27 5.60
CA ALA A 241 20.38 15.34 5.09
C ALA A 241 20.77 14.14 4.20
N ASP A 242 19.89 13.14 4.04
CA ASP A 242 20.18 11.88 3.36
C ASP A 242 19.65 11.87 1.92
N PRO A 243 20.52 11.75 0.89
CA PRO A 243 20.10 11.75 -0.52
C PRO A 243 19.14 10.61 -0.89
N ASP A 244 19.28 9.42 -0.27
CA ASP A 244 18.41 8.28 -0.54
C ASP A 244 16.99 8.54 -0.04
N PHE A 245 16.86 9.18 1.12
CA PHE A 245 15.56 9.59 1.65
C PHE A 245 14.92 10.66 0.75
N LEU A 246 15.66 11.68 0.37
CA LEU A 246 15.17 12.76 -0.49
C LEU A 246 14.83 12.28 -1.90
N GLY A 247 15.53 11.26 -2.40
CA GLY A 247 15.33 10.69 -3.73
C GLY A 247 14.26 9.59 -3.81
N ASP A 248 13.83 9.02 -2.68
CA ASP A 248 12.95 7.83 -2.64
C ASP A 248 11.60 8.03 -3.34
N THR A 249 11.10 9.25 -3.41
CA THR A 249 9.80 9.55 -4.05
C THR A 249 9.87 9.66 -5.57
N ARG A 250 11.02 10.03 -6.15
CA ARG A 250 11.14 10.44 -7.56
C ARG A 250 10.58 9.45 -8.56
N VAL A 251 10.79 8.15 -8.33
CA VAL A 251 10.34 7.07 -9.24
C VAL A 251 8.84 6.76 -9.14
N PHE A 252 8.17 7.29 -8.12
CA PHE A 252 6.74 7.04 -7.87
C PHE A 252 5.86 8.26 -8.14
N LEU A 253 6.46 9.45 -8.27
CA LEU A 253 5.72 10.69 -8.51
C LEU A 253 5.30 10.81 -9.97
N ARG A 254 4.18 11.46 -10.17
CA ARG A 254 3.76 11.92 -11.49
C ARG A 254 4.63 13.10 -11.92
N PRO A 255 5.03 13.18 -13.21
CA PRO A 255 5.85 14.29 -13.71
C PRO A 255 5.23 15.67 -13.45
N GLU A 256 3.89 15.75 -13.50
CA GLU A 256 3.13 17.00 -13.30
C GLU A 256 3.00 17.39 -11.83
N ARG A 257 3.52 16.56 -10.92
CA ARG A 257 3.37 16.75 -9.48
C ARG A 257 4.73 16.74 -8.79
N PRO A 258 5.51 17.83 -8.93
CA PRO A 258 6.78 17.94 -8.24
C PRO A 258 6.56 17.97 -6.73
N PHE A 259 7.51 17.43 -5.99
CA PHE A 259 7.51 17.45 -4.53
C PHE A 259 8.82 18.07 -4.02
N ASP A 260 8.69 19.05 -3.17
CA ASP A 260 9.78 19.60 -2.39
C ASP A 260 9.78 18.94 -1.00
N PRO A 261 10.76 18.06 -0.70
CA PRO A 261 10.85 17.39 0.60
C PRO A 261 11.01 18.38 1.76
N GLN A 262 11.64 19.54 1.56
CA GLN A 262 11.81 20.54 2.61
C GLN A 262 10.46 21.17 2.99
N ALA A 263 9.69 21.63 2.01
CA ALA A 263 8.34 22.14 2.24
C ALA A 263 7.44 21.05 2.84
N GLY A 264 7.56 19.80 2.40
CA GLY A 264 6.86 18.66 2.98
C GLY A 264 7.20 18.43 4.45
N TYR A 265 8.48 18.49 4.80
CA TYR A 265 8.90 18.36 6.21
C TYR A 265 8.42 19.52 7.08
N GLU A 266 8.48 20.74 6.61
CA GLU A 266 7.98 21.91 7.34
C GLU A 266 6.49 21.80 7.65
N ALA A 267 5.68 21.39 6.67
CA ALA A 267 4.25 21.20 6.84
C ALA A 267 3.93 20.07 7.85
N VAL A 268 4.57 18.90 7.68
CA VAL A 268 4.37 17.73 8.58
C VAL A 268 4.87 18.04 9.98
N ARG A 269 5.98 18.78 10.11
CA ARG A 269 6.50 19.20 11.41
C ARG A 269 5.52 20.10 12.13
N ALA A 270 5.06 21.16 11.45
CA ALA A 270 4.17 22.16 12.06
C ALA A 270 2.81 21.55 12.47
N GLN A 271 2.24 20.67 11.65
CA GLN A 271 0.90 20.14 11.89
C GLN A 271 0.86 18.89 12.77
N LEU A 272 1.92 18.04 12.74
CA LEU A 272 1.93 16.76 13.47
C LEU A 272 3.07 16.67 14.48
N ILE A 273 4.35 16.82 14.05
CA ILE A 273 5.48 16.53 14.93
C ILE A 273 5.53 17.50 16.11
N ASP A 274 5.23 18.77 15.89
CA ASP A 274 5.18 19.78 16.96
C ASP A 274 4.09 19.50 18.00
N GLY A 275 3.03 18.76 17.64
CA GLY A 275 2.03 18.25 18.57
C GLY A 275 2.55 17.19 19.56
N LEU A 276 3.73 16.61 19.33
CA LEU A 276 4.38 15.64 20.21
C LEU A 276 5.18 16.31 21.36
N LYS A 277 5.16 17.65 21.46
CA LYS A 277 5.87 18.41 22.52
C LYS A 277 5.29 18.24 23.92
N LYS A 278 4.17 17.50 24.04
CA LYS A 278 3.46 17.32 25.32
C LYS A 278 4.11 16.25 26.20
#